data_883768602f7f80464c91e777c7e35035
#
_entry.id   883768602f7f80464c91e777c7e35035
#
_cell.length_a   1.000
_cell.length_b   1.000
_cell.length_c   1.000
_cell.angle_alpha   90.00
_cell.angle_beta   90.00
_cell.angle_gamma   90.00
#
_symmetry.space_group_name_H-M   'P 1'
#
loop_
_entity.id
_entity.type
_entity.pdbx_description
1 polymer ?
#
loop_
_entity_poly.entity_id
_entity_poly.type
_entity_poly.pdbx_seq_one_letter_code
_entity_poly.pdbx_strand_id
1 'polypeptide(L)'
;MECSGVGFEPEGVLACFGQRGLIATMPDRLDGLTGSCVQIPCSFDIPDQNKYTFNSAIQTSGVWIKKSPQFGGSPDNVIFNSSETVNRYQGKITGNMSQKNCTTVLFNVATNYNNKYFFRIESQPFRATDPNESVDIVVRDLPSSPIITVSSEVKEGTPVSLNCSAVAPCPEHPPELTWTLPTQFTPENQLQENPDQTKSVLSTVTFTPSYLHHEKNITCTAVYPVGSNNKTAEHNMMLNVSFSPKDTSASISPADPVSVGSCVNLTCSSTANPPVTNFTWFQISGDKRTQVASGLSYSLNVTVDGGLYFCEARNSHGCGKSKEVQLAIKEPKTSMVVGVAAGTLGAFLFISLISVFGWRRNSRLHDGLERTDNPQGQNSPVGTVCANQATAGEEPEEPAEDQPEEIQYGDIDFSKLRPKETPAAAQDSVQGQESEYAEVNVTGRGDKVQHLNNLDGLYAQVN
;
A
#
# COMPACT_ATOMS: atom_id res chain seq x y z
N MET A 1 14.30 -36.23 -47.88
CA MET A 1 15.29 -35.17 -47.61
C MET A 1 15.84 -34.77 -48.95
N GLU A 2 15.33 -33.70 -49.54
CA GLU A 2 15.95 -33.09 -50.72
C GLU A 2 16.61 -31.80 -50.26
N CYS A 3 17.93 -31.81 -50.27
CA CYS A 3 18.74 -30.62 -50.07
C CYS A 3 19.03 -30.01 -51.45
N SER A 4 18.32 -28.95 -51.83
CA SER A 4 18.63 -28.19 -53.03
C SER A 4 19.74 -27.19 -52.71
N GLY A 5 20.97 -27.53 -53.09
CA GLY A 5 22.11 -26.65 -53.00
C GLY A 5 22.41 -26.01 -54.33
N VAL A 6 22.44 -24.67 -54.37
CA VAL A 6 23.11 -23.90 -55.40
C VAL A 6 24.05 -22.91 -54.72
N GLY A 7 25.36 -23.09 -54.95
CA GLY A 7 26.36 -22.13 -54.55
C GLY A 7 27.56 -22.76 -53.84
N PHE A 8 28.67 -22.93 -54.57
CA PHE A 8 29.97 -23.30 -54.06
C PHE A 8 30.60 -22.04 -53.44
N GLU A 9 30.76 -22.04 -52.09
CA GLU A 9 31.84 -21.34 -51.40
C GLU A 9 32.42 -22.26 -50.31
N PRO A 10 33.74 -22.26 -50.10
CA PRO A 10 34.38 -23.17 -49.17
C PRO A 10 34.17 -22.70 -47.73
N GLU A 11 33.66 -23.61 -46.90
CA GLU A 11 33.35 -23.47 -45.46
C GLU A 11 31.91 -23.05 -45.10
N GLY A 12 30.94 -23.51 -45.82
CA GLY A 12 29.52 -23.40 -45.44
C GLY A 12 29.02 -24.65 -44.75
N VAL A 13 28.72 -24.62 -43.47
CA VAL A 13 27.85 -25.61 -42.79
C VAL A 13 26.51 -25.55 -43.47
N LEU A 14 26.13 -26.62 -44.23
CA LEU A 14 24.78 -26.79 -44.79
C LEU A 14 23.77 -26.90 -43.63
N ALA A 15 23.13 -25.80 -43.27
CA ALA A 15 21.95 -25.84 -42.45
C ALA A 15 20.78 -26.38 -43.30
N CYS A 16 20.53 -27.67 -43.25
CA CYS A 16 19.28 -28.25 -43.77
C CYS A 16 18.15 -27.74 -42.86
N PHE A 17 17.45 -26.68 -43.28
CA PHE A 17 16.19 -26.31 -42.68
C PHE A 17 15.18 -27.42 -43.00
N GLY A 18 14.98 -28.34 -42.05
CA GLY A 18 13.92 -29.34 -42.14
C GLY A 18 12.58 -28.61 -42.23
N GLN A 19 11.85 -28.88 -43.35
CA GLN A 19 10.49 -28.34 -43.51
C GLN A 19 9.65 -28.75 -42.31
N ARG A 20 8.95 -27.77 -41.66
CA ARG A 20 8.03 -28.04 -40.56
C ARG A 20 6.95 -29.00 -41.04
N GLY A 21 6.80 -30.15 -40.40
CA GLY A 21 5.75 -31.11 -40.65
C GLY A 21 4.44 -30.75 -39.93
N LEU A 22 4.53 -29.98 -38.87
CA LEU A 22 3.43 -29.56 -37.99
C LEU A 22 3.70 -28.13 -37.51
N ILE A 23 2.65 -27.34 -37.35
CA ILE A 23 2.67 -26.04 -36.73
C ILE A 23 1.76 -26.16 -35.51
N ALA A 24 2.36 -26.19 -34.30
CA ALA A 24 1.62 -26.19 -33.06
C ALA A 24 1.48 -24.75 -32.53
N THR A 25 0.42 -24.49 -31.79
CA THR A 25 0.19 -23.22 -31.09
C THR A 25 -0.20 -23.53 -29.65
N MET A 26 0.56 -23.01 -28.71
CA MET A 26 0.36 -23.20 -27.27
C MET A 26 1.00 -22.06 -26.51
N PRO A 27 0.65 -21.84 -25.21
CA PRO A 27 1.34 -20.87 -24.36
C PRO A 27 2.83 -21.24 -24.19
N ASP A 28 3.70 -20.22 -24.13
CA ASP A 28 5.14 -20.44 -23.89
C ASP A 28 5.40 -21.06 -22.52
N ARG A 29 4.55 -20.70 -21.53
CA ARG A 29 4.69 -21.13 -20.15
C ARG A 29 3.36 -21.36 -19.46
N LEU A 30 3.30 -22.38 -18.61
CA LEU A 30 2.18 -22.67 -17.71
C LEU A 30 2.71 -22.89 -16.29
N ASP A 31 2.08 -22.21 -15.33
CA ASP A 31 2.33 -22.45 -13.92
C ASP A 31 1.30 -23.45 -13.39
N GLY A 32 1.77 -24.53 -12.79
CA GLY A 32 0.97 -25.58 -12.15
C GLY A 32 1.09 -25.57 -10.65
N LEU A 33 0.15 -26.22 -9.97
CA LEU A 33 0.14 -26.38 -8.52
C LEU A 33 0.23 -27.88 -8.16
N THR A 34 1.19 -28.25 -7.34
CA THR A 34 1.41 -29.65 -6.91
C THR A 34 0.12 -30.27 -6.38
N GLY A 35 -0.25 -31.44 -6.93
CA GLY A 35 -1.45 -32.18 -6.57
C GLY A 35 -2.72 -31.72 -7.30
N SER A 36 -2.67 -30.65 -8.08
CA SER A 36 -3.76 -30.18 -8.91
C SER A 36 -3.65 -30.70 -10.35
N CYS A 37 -4.44 -30.18 -11.28
CA CYS A 37 -4.25 -30.42 -12.70
C CYS A 37 -3.66 -29.20 -13.41
N VAL A 38 -3.12 -29.42 -14.63
CA VAL A 38 -2.69 -28.36 -15.55
C VAL A 38 -3.33 -28.60 -16.89
N GLN A 39 -4.07 -27.62 -17.38
CA GLN A 39 -4.57 -27.63 -18.76
C GLN A 39 -3.56 -26.95 -19.67
N ILE A 40 -3.16 -27.64 -20.73
CA ILE A 40 -2.32 -27.14 -21.81
C ILE A 40 -3.23 -26.77 -22.97
N PRO A 41 -3.56 -25.48 -23.18
CA PRO A 41 -4.23 -25.04 -24.39
C PRO A 41 -3.34 -25.36 -25.59
N CYS A 42 -3.89 -26.00 -26.59
CA CYS A 42 -3.10 -26.47 -27.73
C CYS A 42 -3.97 -26.56 -28.95
N SER A 43 -3.50 -25.94 -30.03
CA SER A 43 -4.03 -26.13 -31.40
C SER A 43 -2.89 -26.42 -32.34
N PHE A 44 -3.19 -27.03 -33.48
CA PHE A 44 -2.17 -27.30 -34.47
C PHE A 44 -2.70 -27.07 -35.90
N ASP A 45 -1.78 -26.80 -36.80
CA ASP A 45 -2.06 -26.79 -38.25
C ASP A 45 -1.06 -27.64 -39.03
N ILE A 46 -1.47 -28.06 -40.22
CA ILE A 46 -0.67 -28.85 -41.12
C ILE A 46 -0.23 -27.95 -42.26
N PRO A 47 1.06 -27.73 -42.50
CA PRO A 47 1.57 -26.93 -43.59
C PRO A 47 1.05 -27.46 -44.94
N ASP A 48 0.82 -26.55 -45.92
CA ASP A 48 0.21 -26.88 -47.22
C ASP A 48 0.89 -28.03 -47.95
N GLN A 49 2.20 -28.15 -47.80
CA GLN A 49 2.98 -29.24 -48.40
C GLN A 49 2.60 -30.65 -47.89
N ASN A 50 2.07 -30.74 -46.67
CA ASN A 50 1.69 -31.97 -45.98
C ASN A 50 0.16 -32.15 -45.91
N LYS A 51 -0.62 -31.21 -46.42
CA LYS A 51 -2.07 -31.16 -46.27
C LYS A 51 -2.77 -32.39 -46.87
N TYR A 52 -2.20 -32.96 -47.92
CA TYR A 52 -2.74 -34.17 -48.60
C TYR A 52 -2.39 -35.46 -47.87
N THR A 53 -1.45 -35.45 -46.92
CA THR A 53 -1.06 -36.63 -46.14
C THR A 53 -1.80 -36.77 -44.83
N PHE A 54 -2.39 -35.70 -44.34
CA PHE A 54 -3.23 -35.68 -43.16
C PHE A 54 -4.71 -35.84 -43.50
N ASN A 55 -5.35 -36.80 -42.85
CA ASN A 55 -6.80 -37.02 -43.03
C ASN A 55 -7.49 -36.93 -41.65
N SER A 56 -8.30 -35.90 -41.46
CA SER A 56 -9.04 -35.67 -40.22
C SER A 56 -10.09 -36.72 -39.87
N ALA A 57 -10.51 -37.55 -40.84
CA ALA A 57 -11.44 -38.66 -40.65
C ALA A 57 -10.76 -39.90 -40.06
N ILE A 58 -9.44 -39.98 -40.09
CA ILE A 58 -8.68 -41.08 -39.50
C ILE A 58 -8.43 -40.80 -38.01
N GLN A 59 -8.53 -41.84 -37.20
CA GLN A 59 -8.21 -41.73 -35.79
C GLN A 59 -6.79 -41.20 -35.59
N THR A 60 -6.69 -40.07 -34.90
CA THR A 60 -5.45 -39.34 -34.69
C THR A 60 -5.14 -39.34 -33.18
N SER A 61 -3.92 -39.73 -32.82
CA SER A 61 -3.43 -39.68 -31.47
C SER A 61 -2.50 -38.48 -31.24
N GLY A 62 -2.63 -37.84 -30.10
CA GLY A 62 -1.68 -36.82 -29.63
C GLY A 62 -0.71 -37.41 -28.65
N VAL A 63 0.54 -37.00 -28.74
CA VAL A 63 1.65 -37.44 -27.91
C VAL A 63 2.37 -36.23 -27.34
N TRP A 64 2.64 -36.23 -26.06
CA TRP A 64 3.46 -35.23 -25.41
C TRP A 64 4.85 -35.76 -25.05
N ILE A 65 5.87 -35.01 -25.44
CA ILE A 65 7.27 -35.39 -25.33
C ILE A 65 7.97 -34.31 -24.49
N LYS A 66 8.76 -34.71 -23.48
CA LYS A 66 9.52 -33.78 -22.64
C LYS A 66 10.99 -33.64 -23.11
N LYS A 67 11.61 -32.49 -22.78
CA LYS A 67 13.04 -32.16 -22.99
C LYS A 67 13.44 -31.89 -24.43
N SER A 68 13.05 -32.73 -25.36
CA SER A 68 13.48 -32.65 -26.77
C SER A 68 12.32 -33.01 -27.68
N PRO A 69 12.19 -32.37 -28.85
CA PRO A 69 11.16 -32.68 -29.84
C PRO A 69 11.39 -34.02 -30.56
N GLN A 70 12.55 -34.66 -30.36
CA GLN A 70 12.91 -35.91 -31.01
C GLN A 70 12.16 -37.11 -30.44
N PHE A 71 11.25 -37.65 -31.24
CA PHE A 71 10.53 -38.88 -30.94
C PHE A 71 11.42 -40.10 -31.24
N GLY A 72 11.61 -40.98 -30.26
CA GLY A 72 12.43 -42.19 -30.41
C GLY A 72 13.85 -42.05 -29.91
N GLY A 73 14.32 -40.87 -29.51
CA GLY A 73 15.65 -40.67 -28.91
C GLY A 73 15.78 -41.29 -27.51
N SER A 74 14.69 -41.29 -26.76
CA SER A 74 14.59 -41.95 -25.44
C SER A 74 13.12 -42.22 -25.11
N PRO A 75 12.72 -43.47 -24.85
CA PRO A 75 11.38 -43.86 -24.44
C PRO A 75 10.90 -43.06 -23.19
N ASP A 76 11.85 -42.65 -22.35
CA ASP A 76 11.56 -41.89 -21.15
C ASP A 76 11.10 -40.45 -21.39
N ASN A 77 11.25 -39.93 -22.60
CA ASN A 77 10.79 -38.59 -22.96
C ASN A 77 9.30 -38.54 -23.32
N VAL A 78 8.70 -39.67 -23.73
CA VAL A 78 7.24 -39.74 -23.95
C VAL A 78 6.56 -39.78 -22.58
N ILE A 79 5.75 -38.75 -22.30
CA ILE A 79 5.07 -38.65 -21.00
C ILE A 79 3.59 -39.03 -21.09
N PHE A 80 2.99 -38.79 -22.24
CA PHE A 80 1.59 -39.05 -22.50
C PHE A 80 1.37 -39.40 -23.98
N ASN A 81 0.58 -40.44 -24.24
CA ASN A 81 0.12 -40.84 -25.56
C ASN A 81 -1.37 -41.20 -25.47
N SER A 82 -2.21 -40.49 -26.20
CA SER A 82 -3.66 -40.69 -26.15
C SER A 82 -4.16 -42.03 -26.67
N SER A 83 -3.32 -42.79 -27.41
CA SER A 83 -3.63 -44.16 -27.84
C SER A 83 -3.33 -45.23 -26.82
N GLU A 84 -2.58 -44.90 -25.75
CA GLU A 84 -2.16 -45.82 -24.71
C GLU A 84 -3.07 -45.75 -23.51
N THR A 85 -3.34 -46.88 -22.89
CA THR A 85 -4.13 -46.96 -21.66
C THR A 85 -3.31 -46.66 -20.41
N VAL A 86 -1.99 -46.85 -20.47
CA VAL A 86 -1.06 -46.57 -19.36
C VAL A 86 -0.04 -45.57 -19.83
N ASN A 87 -0.02 -44.44 -19.20
CA ASN A 87 0.90 -43.33 -19.49
C ASN A 87 1.80 -43.03 -18.30
N ARG A 88 2.97 -42.45 -18.56
CA ARG A 88 3.89 -42.00 -17.50
C ARG A 88 3.26 -40.91 -16.64
N TYR A 89 2.59 -39.95 -17.29
CA TYR A 89 1.79 -38.92 -16.63
C TYR A 89 0.30 -39.17 -16.91
N GLN A 90 -0.51 -39.04 -15.89
CA GLN A 90 -1.95 -39.14 -16.03
C GLN A 90 -2.47 -37.90 -16.75
N GLY A 91 -3.25 -38.10 -17.80
CA GLY A 91 -3.74 -37.00 -18.59
C GLY A 91 -4.88 -37.43 -19.52
N LYS A 92 -5.45 -36.41 -20.17
CA LYS A 92 -6.53 -36.58 -21.16
C LYS A 92 -6.46 -35.46 -22.18
N ILE A 93 -6.55 -35.79 -23.45
CA ILE A 93 -6.85 -34.79 -24.50
C ILE A 93 -8.31 -34.43 -24.40
N THR A 94 -8.60 -33.18 -24.12
CA THR A 94 -9.96 -32.61 -23.99
C THR A 94 -10.38 -31.92 -25.29
N GLY A 95 -9.42 -31.54 -26.13
CA GLY A 95 -9.64 -30.97 -27.45
C GLY A 95 -10.08 -31.99 -28.48
N ASN A 96 -10.73 -31.52 -29.53
CA ASN A 96 -11.11 -32.37 -30.71
C ASN A 96 -9.99 -32.38 -31.72
N MET A 97 -9.24 -33.47 -31.79
CA MET A 97 -8.10 -33.65 -32.68
C MET A 97 -8.50 -33.54 -34.18
N SER A 98 -9.73 -33.95 -34.54
CA SER A 98 -10.21 -33.78 -35.92
C SER A 98 -10.44 -32.32 -36.31
N GLN A 99 -10.64 -31.47 -35.33
CA GLN A 99 -10.75 -30.00 -35.47
C GLN A 99 -9.41 -29.28 -35.15
N LYS A 100 -8.32 -30.05 -35.14
CA LYS A 100 -6.97 -29.53 -34.88
C LYS A 100 -6.80 -28.92 -33.46
N ASN A 101 -7.61 -29.35 -32.52
CA ASN A 101 -7.50 -28.94 -31.11
C ASN A 101 -6.88 -30.07 -30.29
N CYS A 102 -5.67 -29.82 -29.78
CA CYS A 102 -4.88 -30.75 -28.96
C CYS A 102 -4.88 -30.41 -27.49
N THR A 103 -5.76 -29.53 -27.04
CA THR A 103 -5.85 -29.16 -25.61
C THR A 103 -5.86 -30.39 -24.73
N THR A 104 -4.95 -30.41 -23.77
CA THR A 104 -4.68 -31.58 -22.91
C THR A 104 -4.70 -31.15 -21.44
N VAL A 105 -5.28 -31.99 -20.60
CA VAL A 105 -5.21 -31.85 -19.13
C VAL A 105 -4.29 -32.93 -18.59
N LEU A 106 -3.29 -32.51 -17.79
CA LEU A 106 -2.44 -33.39 -16.99
C LEU A 106 -2.94 -33.35 -15.55
N PHE A 107 -3.14 -34.50 -14.94
CA PHE A 107 -3.69 -34.64 -13.60
C PHE A 107 -2.60 -34.86 -12.56
N ASN A 108 -2.87 -34.48 -11.32
CA ASN A 108 -2.03 -34.74 -10.15
C ASN A 108 -0.56 -34.36 -10.41
N VAL A 109 -0.36 -33.15 -10.94
CA VAL A 109 0.97 -32.67 -11.33
C VAL A 109 1.88 -32.48 -10.10
N ALA A 110 3.18 -32.72 -10.29
CA ALA A 110 4.18 -32.61 -9.24
C ALA A 110 5.41 -31.83 -9.75
N THR A 111 6.27 -31.40 -8.85
CA THR A 111 7.46 -30.59 -9.18
C THR A 111 8.43 -31.29 -10.15
N ASN A 112 8.42 -32.63 -10.20
CA ASN A 112 9.19 -33.41 -11.19
C ASN A 112 8.60 -33.33 -12.62
N TYR A 113 7.44 -32.63 -12.80
CA TYR A 113 6.89 -32.32 -14.11
C TYR A 113 7.49 -31.04 -14.73
N ASN A 114 8.33 -30.31 -13.97
CA ASN A 114 8.99 -29.10 -14.46
C ASN A 114 9.88 -29.45 -15.66
N ASN A 115 9.45 -29.02 -16.85
CA ASN A 115 10.18 -29.27 -18.09
C ASN A 115 9.52 -28.56 -19.28
N LYS A 116 10.23 -28.55 -20.42
CA LYS A 116 9.68 -28.21 -21.73
C LYS A 116 9.00 -29.41 -22.36
N TYR A 117 7.83 -29.17 -22.96
CA TYR A 117 7.02 -30.19 -23.59
C TYR A 117 6.71 -29.82 -25.02
N PHE A 118 6.76 -30.80 -25.91
CA PHE A 118 6.50 -30.68 -27.32
C PHE A 118 5.32 -31.55 -27.69
N PHE A 119 4.44 -31.05 -28.59
CA PHE A 119 3.31 -31.80 -29.10
C PHE A 119 3.67 -32.55 -30.37
N ARG A 120 3.24 -33.77 -30.43
CA ARG A 120 3.39 -34.64 -31.60
C ARG A 120 2.05 -35.25 -32.01
N ILE A 121 1.77 -35.28 -33.28
CA ILE A 121 0.62 -35.98 -33.86
C ILE A 121 1.04 -37.34 -34.39
N GLU A 122 0.27 -38.38 -34.10
CA GLU A 122 0.37 -39.72 -34.64
C GLU A 122 -0.93 -40.09 -35.34
N SER A 123 -0.90 -40.10 -36.67
CA SER A 123 -1.97 -40.54 -37.56
C SER A 123 -1.33 -41.31 -38.68
N GLN A 124 -1.98 -42.34 -39.20
CA GLN A 124 -1.42 -43.05 -40.37
C GLN A 124 -2.01 -42.51 -41.66
N PRO A 125 -1.19 -42.10 -42.66
CA PRO A 125 0.28 -42.21 -42.69
C PRO A 125 1.06 -41.05 -42.08
N PHE A 126 0.36 -40.00 -41.57
CA PHE A 126 0.99 -38.73 -41.15
C PHE A 126 1.47 -38.76 -39.67
N ARG A 127 2.74 -38.43 -39.45
CA ARG A 127 3.36 -38.29 -38.13
C ARG A 127 4.30 -37.09 -38.09
N ALA A 128 4.10 -36.15 -37.17
CA ALA A 128 4.94 -34.97 -37.09
C ALA A 128 4.99 -34.39 -35.70
N THR A 129 6.13 -33.79 -35.34
CA THR A 129 6.36 -32.96 -34.15
C THR A 129 6.72 -31.56 -34.62
N ASP A 130 6.22 -30.51 -33.96
CA ASP A 130 6.77 -29.17 -34.14
C ASP A 130 8.01 -29.02 -33.25
N PRO A 131 9.21 -28.85 -33.83
CA PRO A 131 10.42 -28.69 -33.03
C PRO A 131 10.62 -27.27 -32.48
N ASN A 132 9.87 -26.29 -33.01
CA ASN A 132 10.07 -24.89 -32.68
C ASN A 132 9.10 -24.39 -31.59
N GLU A 133 7.97 -25.06 -31.40
CA GLU A 133 6.96 -24.72 -30.44
C GLU A 133 6.99 -25.69 -29.26
N SER A 134 6.97 -25.13 -28.05
CA SER A 134 7.00 -25.89 -26.81
C SER A 134 6.38 -25.12 -25.68
N VAL A 135 5.77 -25.81 -24.73
CA VAL A 135 5.29 -25.22 -23.48
C VAL A 135 6.25 -25.57 -22.33
N ASP A 136 6.63 -24.56 -21.55
CA ASP A 136 7.39 -24.74 -20.31
C ASP A 136 6.42 -24.86 -19.13
N ILE A 137 6.31 -26.03 -18.54
CA ILE A 137 5.45 -26.26 -17.38
C ILE A 137 6.29 -26.14 -16.12
N VAL A 138 5.88 -25.24 -15.21
CA VAL A 138 6.50 -25.00 -13.91
C VAL A 138 5.49 -25.29 -12.80
N VAL A 139 5.65 -26.41 -12.13
CA VAL A 139 4.81 -26.82 -10.99
C VAL A 139 5.44 -26.37 -9.69
N ARG A 140 4.65 -25.73 -8.85
CA ARG A 140 5.08 -25.20 -7.55
C ARG A 140 4.22 -25.78 -6.42
N ASP A 141 4.79 -25.79 -5.21
CA ASP A 141 4.07 -26.25 -4.02
C ASP A 141 3.12 -25.19 -3.47
N LEU A 142 3.40 -23.92 -3.71
CA LEU A 142 2.57 -22.79 -3.31
C LEU A 142 1.94 -22.13 -4.53
N PRO A 143 0.68 -21.70 -4.45
CA PRO A 143 0.01 -21.00 -5.53
C PRO A 143 0.57 -19.57 -5.69
N SER A 144 0.45 -19.04 -6.91
CA SER A 144 0.74 -17.63 -7.19
C SER A 144 -0.30 -16.74 -6.53
N SER A 145 0.14 -15.60 -5.99
CA SER A 145 -0.76 -14.59 -5.41
C SER A 145 -1.71 -14.04 -6.48
N PRO A 146 -2.97 -13.80 -6.15
CA PRO A 146 -3.90 -13.11 -7.02
C PRO A 146 -3.44 -11.66 -7.25
N ILE A 147 -4.00 -10.98 -8.24
CA ILE A 147 -3.66 -9.60 -8.59
C ILE A 147 -4.90 -8.73 -8.40
N ILE A 148 -4.79 -7.70 -7.54
CA ILE A 148 -5.83 -6.68 -7.39
C ILE A 148 -5.53 -5.52 -8.33
N THR A 149 -6.54 -5.08 -9.09
CA THR A 149 -6.48 -3.89 -9.94
C THR A 149 -7.67 -2.98 -9.66
N VAL A 150 -7.48 -1.69 -9.83
CA VAL A 150 -8.51 -0.66 -9.65
C VAL A 150 -8.87 -0.09 -11.02
N SER A 151 -10.15 0.01 -11.33
CA SER A 151 -10.62 0.44 -12.66
C SER A 151 -10.39 1.93 -12.94
N SER A 152 -10.31 2.76 -11.90
CA SER A 152 -10.16 4.22 -12.00
C SER A 152 -9.61 4.82 -10.72
N GLU A 153 -9.37 6.12 -10.70
CA GLU A 153 -9.05 6.86 -9.46
C GLU A 153 -10.16 6.65 -8.41
N VAL A 154 -9.75 6.33 -7.17
CA VAL A 154 -10.68 6.10 -6.07
C VAL A 154 -11.01 7.42 -5.41
N LYS A 155 -12.20 7.95 -5.73
CA LYS A 155 -12.69 9.23 -5.22
C LYS A 155 -13.89 9.04 -4.32
N GLU A 156 -13.93 9.73 -3.19
CA GLU A 156 -15.08 9.75 -2.28
C GLU A 156 -16.39 10.04 -3.00
N GLY A 157 -17.41 9.24 -2.75
CA GLY A 157 -18.75 9.41 -3.31
C GLY A 157 -18.92 8.97 -4.76
N THR A 158 -17.84 8.50 -5.44
CA THR A 158 -17.88 8.02 -6.82
C THR A 158 -17.75 6.50 -6.83
N PRO A 159 -18.69 5.73 -7.41
CA PRO A 159 -18.56 4.28 -7.49
C PRO A 159 -17.26 3.85 -8.20
N VAL A 160 -16.57 2.87 -7.64
CA VAL A 160 -15.34 2.29 -8.18
C VAL A 160 -15.43 0.77 -8.18
N SER A 161 -14.87 0.12 -9.22
CA SER A 161 -14.77 -1.33 -9.29
C SER A 161 -13.34 -1.76 -9.00
N LEU A 162 -13.23 -2.74 -8.09
CA LEU A 162 -12.01 -3.46 -7.78
C LEU A 162 -12.09 -4.83 -8.44
N ASN A 163 -11.04 -5.23 -9.13
CA ASN A 163 -10.92 -6.51 -9.79
C ASN A 163 -9.82 -7.32 -9.12
N CYS A 164 -10.12 -8.56 -8.76
CA CYS A 164 -9.13 -9.53 -8.33
C CYS A 164 -9.06 -10.65 -9.37
N SER A 165 -7.87 -10.96 -9.87
CA SER A 165 -7.65 -12.00 -10.86
C SER A 165 -6.68 -13.05 -10.32
N ALA A 166 -7.02 -14.33 -10.49
CA ALA A 166 -6.16 -15.46 -10.16
C ALA A 166 -6.10 -16.44 -11.34
N VAL A 167 -4.90 -16.93 -11.65
CA VAL A 167 -4.69 -17.94 -12.69
C VAL A 167 -5.40 -19.23 -12.29
N ALA A 168 -6.09 -19.86 -13.25
CA ALA A 168 -6.76 -21.15 -13.09
C ALA A 168 -6.03 -22.24 -13.88
N PRO A 169 -4.94 -22.84 -13.35
CA PRO A 169 -4.18 -23.87 -14.06
C PRO A 169 -5.03 -25.11 -14.34
N CYS A 170 -6.02 -25.37 -13.51
CA CYS A 170 -7.00 -26.45 -13.59
C CYS A 170 -8.41 -25.86 -13.76
N PRO A 171 -8.88 -25.56 -15.00
CA PRO A 171 -10.18 -24.93 -15.21
C PRO A 171 -11.39 -25.77 -14.79
N GLU A 172 -11.22 -27.10 -14.65
CA GLU A 172 -12.25 -27.99 -14.12
C GLU A 172 -12.44 -27.78 -12.59
N HIS A 173 -11.40 -27.30 -11.91
CA HIS A 173 -11.36 -26.97 -10.49
C HIS A 173 -10.71 -25.60 -10.27
N PRO A 174 -11.36 -24.51 -10.71
CA PRO A 174 -10.79 -23.18 -10.62
C PRO A 174 -10.65 -22.74 -9.15
N PRO A 175 -9.75 -21.76 -8.85
CA PRO A 175 -9.69 -21.19 -7.53
C PRO A 175 -10.96 -20.40 -7.20
N GLU A 176 -11.35 -20.40 -5.93
CA GLU A 176 -12.38 -19.53 -5.38
C GLU A 176 -11.73 -18.23 -4.88
N LEU A 177 -12.28 -17.08 -5.28
CA LEU A 177 -11.81 -15.76 -4.85
C LEU A 177 -12.72 -15.20 -3.79
N THR A 178 -12.13 -14.79 -2.67
CA THR A 178 -12.82 -14.13 -1.56
C THR A 178 -12.16 -12.81 -1.21
N TRP A 179 -12.95 -11.86 -0.69
CA TRP A 179 -12.50 -10.54 -0.34
C TRP A 179 -12.64 -10.28 1.16
N THR A 180 -11.63 -9.61 1.74
CA THR A 180 -11.75 -8.95 3.03
C THR A 180 -11.81 -7.45 2.79
N LEU A 181 -12.97 -6.87 2.99
CA LEU A 181 -13.28 -5.47 2.70
C LEU A 181 -13.87 -4.82 3.94
N PRO A 182 -13.70 -3.49 4.13
CA PRO A 182 -14.26 -2.77 5.28
C PRO A 182 -15.80 -2.65 5.27
N THR A 183 -16.45 -3.08 4.21
CA THR A 183 -17.91 -3.08 4.04
C THR A 183 -18.38 -4.37 3.36
N GLN A 184 -19.68 -4.71 3.49
CA GLN A 184 -20.25 -5.92 2.87
C GLN A 184 -20.57 -5.68 1.39
N PHE A 185 -20.14 -6.61 0.53
CA PHE A 185 -20.38 -6.61 -0.92
C PHE A 185 -20.72 -8.01 -1.39
N THR A 186 -21.37 -8.08 -2.55
CA THR A 186 -21.55 -9.33 -3.31
C THR A 186 -20.56 -9.32 -4.47
N PRO A 187 -19.49 -10.13 -4.44
CA PRO A 187 -18.58 -10.22 -5.56
C PRO A 187 -19.22 -10.94 -6.74
N GLU A 188 -18.92 -10.47 -7.95
CA GLU A 188 -19.25 -11.18 -9.18
C GLU A 188 -18.01 -11.95 -9.63
N ASN A 189 -18.11 -13.28 -9.63
CA ASN A 189 -17.02 -14.17 -10.02
C ASN A 189 -17.30 -14.78 -11.40
N GLN A 190 -16.30 -14.74 -12.29
CA GLN A 190 -16.37 -15.34 -13.61
C GLN A 190 -15.06 -16.01 -14.00
N LEU A 191 -15.15 -17.13 -14.73
CA LEU A 191 -14.02 -17.74 -15.38
C LEU A 191 -13.87 -17.08 -16.76
N GLN A 192 -12.69 -16.51 -17.03
CA GLN A 192 -12.38 -15.85 -18.28
C GLN A 192 -11.23 -16.55 -19.02
N GLU A 193 -11.21 -16.41 -20.35
CA GLU A 193 -10.12 -16.87 -21.19
C GLU A 193 -9.15 -15.74 -21.46
N ASN A 194 -7.87 -16.01 -21.24
CA ASN A 194 -6.78 -15.09 -21.52
C ASN A 194 -6.41 -15.13 -23.03
N PRO A 195 -5.66 -14.13 -23.53
CA PRO A 195 -5.25 -14.10 -24.95
C PRO A 195 -4.42 -15.32 -25.39
N ASP A 196 -3.71 -15.97 -24.47
CA ASP A 196 -2.92 -17.18 -24.68
C ASP A 196 -3.74 -18.47 -24.48
N GLN A 197 -5.07 -18.36 -24.43
CA GLN A 197 -6.03 -19.46 -24.21
C GLN A 197 -5.95 -20.12 -22.82
N THR A 198 -5.12 -19.62 -21.92
CA THR A 198 -5.18 -20.01 -20.50
C THR A 198 -6.44 -19.47 -19.84
N LYS A 199 -6.77 -19.95 -18.65
CA LYS A 199 -7.94 -19.49 -17.89
C LYS A 199 -7.53 -18.76 -16.62
N SER A 200 -8.34 -17.76 -16.26
CA SER A 200 -8.24 -17.04 -14.99
C SER A 200 -9.62 -16.87 -14.38
N VAL A 201 -9.69 -16.86 -13.06
CA VAL A 201 -10.90 -16.40 -12.35
C VAL A 201 -10.77 -14.92 -12.10
N LEU A 202 -11.81 -14.16 -12.45
CA LEU A 202 -11.95 -12.74 -12.18
C LEU A 202 -13.08 -12.55 -11.16
N SER A 203 -12.79 -11.85 -10.08
CA SER A 203 -13.78 -11.41 -9.10
C SER A 203 -13.85 -9.89 -9.10
N THR A 204 -15.05 -9.34 -9.32
CA THR A 204 -15.28 -7.90 -9.37
C THR A 204 -16.17 -7.47 -8.23
N VAL A 205 -15.76 -6.41 -7.53
CA VAL A 205 -16.54 -5.75 -6.48
C VAL A 205 -16.68 -4.28 -6.80
N THR A 206 -17.92 -3.77 -6.80
CA THR A 206 -18.21 -2.35 -7.02
C THR A 206 -18.78 -1.74 -5.75
N PHE A 207 -18.19 -0.61 -5.30
CA PHE A 207 -18.65 0.11 -4.13
C PHE A 207 -18.41 1.62 -4.24
N THR A 208 -19.07 2.39 -3.37
CA THR A 208 -18.87 3.83 -3.27
C THR A 208 -17.95 4.14 -2.09
N PRO A 209 -16.71 4.60 -2.33
CA PRO A 209 -15.75 4.91 -1.27
C PRO A 209 -16.20 6.11 -0.44
N SER A 210 -15.87 6.10 0.85
CA SER A 210 -15.88 7.27 1.73
C SER A 210 -14.44 7.56 2.21
N TYR A 211 -14.22 8.74 2.77
CA TYR A 211 -12.91 9.10 3.33
C TYR A 211 -12.44 8.13 4.44
N LEU A 212 -13.36 7.46 5.13
CA LEU A 212 -13.05 6.45 6.17
C LEU A 212 -12.40 5.18 5.60
N HIS A 213 -12.49 4.97 4.29
CA HIS A 213 -11.84 3.85 3.61
C HIS A 213 -10.40 4.16 3.20
N HIS A 214 -9.96 5.42 3.30
CA HIS A 214 -8.58 5.81 3.02
C HIS A 214 -7.61 5.08 3.96
N GLU A 215 -6.49 4.57 3.40
CA GLU A 215 -5.48 3.78 4.11
C GLU A 215 -6.01 2.50 4.77
N LYS A 216 -7.17 1.99 4.35
CA LYS A 216 -7.64 0.66 4.76
C LYS A 216 -7.09 -0.41 3.83
N ASN A 217 -6.67 -1.52 4.42
CA ASN A 217 -6.24 -2.69 3.68
C ASN A 217 -7.44 -3.43 3.10
N ILE A 218 -7.28 -3.83 1.85
CA ILE A 218 -8.16 -4.72 1.12
C ILE A 218 -7.37 -5.97 0.80
N THR A 219 -7.92 -7.13 1.08
CA THR A 219 -7.30 -8.42 0.80
C THR A 219 -8.16 -9.21 -0.17
N CYS A 220 -7.55 -9.75 -1.20
CA CYS A 220 -8.13 -10.79 -2.04
C CYS A 220 -7.39 -12.09 -1.77
N THR A 221 -8.15 -13.14 -1.40
CA THR A 221 -7.63 -14.47 -1.13
C THR A 221 -8.12 -15.43 -2.21
N ALA A 222 -7.18 -16.11 -2.88
CA ALA A 222 -7.44 -17.20 -3.82
C ALA A 222 -7.30 -18.54 -3.09
N VAL A 223 -8.35 -19.35 -3.12
CA VAL A 223 -8.41 -20.69 -2.53
C VAL A 223 -8.42 -21.72 -3.64
N TYR A 224 -7.33 -22.47 -3.79
CA TYR A 224 -7.15 -23.50 -4.81
C TYR A 224 -7.53 -24.87 -4.24
N PRO A 225 -8.53 -25.56 -4.79
CA PRO A 225 -8.86 -26.92 -4.37
C PRO A 225 -7.76 -27.88 -4.85
N VAL A 226 -7.11 -28.61 -3.92
CA VAL A 226 -6.09 -29.59 -4.19
C VAL A 226 -6.33 -30.86 -3.39
N GLY A 227 -6.88 -31.89 -4.03
CA GLY A 227 -7.24 -33.15 -3.36
C GLY A 227 -8.18 -32.91 -2.16
N SER A 228 -7.76 -33.37 -0.98
CA SER A 228 -8.50 -33.16 0.27
C SER A 228 -8.16 -31.85 0.99
N ASN A 229 -7.12 -31.15 0.53
CA ASN A 229 -6.62 -29.93 1.17
C ASN A 229 -6.67 -28.77 0.19
N ASN A 230 -7.04 -27.59 0.69
CA ASN A 230 -6.97 -26.35 -0.09
C ASN A 230 -5.63 -25.66 0.12
N LYS A 231 -5.13 -25.01 -0.94
CA LYS A 231 -3.96 -24.12 -0.86
C LYS A 231 -4.42 -22.69 -1.11
N THR A 232 -3.88 -21.75 -0.37
CA THR A 232 -4.30 -20.34 -0.42
C THR A 232 -3.15 -19.43 -0.78
N ALA A 233 -3.47 -18.35 -1.48
CA ALA A 233 -2.58 -17.22 -1.71
C ALA A 233 -3.37 -15.92 -1.60
N GLU A 234 -2.71 -14.86 -1.14
CA GLU A 234 -3.34 -13.58 -0.86
C GLU A 234 -2.60 -12.42 -1.54
N HIS A 235 -3.35 -11.37 -1.80
CA HIS A 235 -2.81 -10.06 -2.19
C HIS A 235 -3.49 -8.99 -1.33
N ASN A 236 -2.65 -8.16 -0.70
CA ASN A 236 -3.08 -7.04 0.12
C ASN A 236 -2.80 -5.73 -0.61
N MET A 237 -3.80 -4.85 -0.66
CA MET A 237 -3.68 -3.51 -1.23
C MET A 237 -4.22 -2.47 -0.26
N MET A 238 -3.49 -1.39 -0.06
CA MET A 238 -3.95 -0.24 0.70
C MET A 238 -4.76 0.69 -0.20
N LEU A 239 -5.99 1.02 0.21
CA LEU A 239 -6.88 1.86 -0.58
C LEU A 239 -6.51 3.33 -0.43
N ASN A 240 -6.20 3.98 -1.55
CA ASN A 240 -5.91 5.41 -1.60
C ASN A 240 -7.13 6.18 -2.11
N VAL A 241 -7.96 6.69 -1.17
CA VAL A 241 -9.18 7.45 -1.51
C VAL A 241 -8.87 8.94 -1.56
N SER A 242 -9.24 9.61 -2.66
CA SER A 242 -9.17 11.07 -2.79
C SER A 242 -10.43 11.71 -2.22
N PHE A 243 -10.28 12.72 -1.34
CA PHE A 243 -11.42 13.41 -0.70
C PHE A 243 -11.10 14.86 -0.31
N SER A 244 -12.14 15.66 -0.17
CA SER A 244 -12.05 17.05 0.33
C SER A 244 -11.73 17.08 1.83
N PRO A 245 -11.22 18.20 2.37
CA PRO A 245 -10.92 18.35 3.79
C PRO A 245 -12.09 17.96 4.69
N LYS A 246 -11.82 17.04 5.65
CA LYS A 246 -12.74 16.51 6.65
C LYS A 246 -12.23 16.84 8.06
N ASP A 247 -13.14 16.75 9.03
CA ASP A 247 -12.84 16.95 10.46
C ASP A 247 -12.02 18.22 10.73
N THR A 248 -12.32 19.27 9.91
CA THR A 248 -11.67 20.57 10.04
C THR A 248 -11.98 21.16 11.40
N SER A 249 -10.96 21.48 12.15
CA SER A 249 -11.09 22.03 13.51
C SER A 249 -10.17 23.23 13.73
N ALA A 250 -10.65 24.18 14.54
CA ALA A 250 -9.89 25.33 14.99
C ALA A 250 -9.64 25.22 16.50
N SER A 251 -8.44 25.55 16.94
CA SER A 251 -8.04 25.60 18.34
C SER A 251 -7.42 26.94 18.69
N ILE A 252 -7.53 27.33 19.95
CA ILE A 252 -6.97 28.59 20.51
C ILE A 252 -5.91 28.22 21.54
N SER A 253 -4.74 28.87 21.49
CA SER A 253 -3.69 28.70 22.49
C SER A 253 -3.21 30.08 22.98
N PRO A 254 -3.22 30.34 24.30
CA PRO A 254 -3.74 29.50 25.39
C PRO A 254 -5.27 29.35 25.36
N ALA A 255 -5.78 28.21 25.87
CA ALA A 255 -7.22 27.87 25.88
C ALA A 255 -7.99 28.64 26.98
N ASP A 256 -7.29 29.12 28.04
CA ASP A 256 -7.87 29.86 29.14
C ASP A 256 -8.27 31.28 28.71
N PRO A 257 -9.20 31.93 29.43
CA PRO A 257 -9.51 33.32 29.20
C PRO A 257 -8.25 34.20 29.28
N VAL A 258 -8.04 35.02 28.26
CA VAL A 258 -6.83 35.82 28.07
C VAL A 258 -7.09 37.30 28.36
N SER A 259 -6.04 38.03 28.71
CA SER A 259 -6.14 39.48 28.98
C SER A 259 -6.13 40.26 27.65
N VAL A 260 -6.84 41.38 27.62
CA VAL A 260 -6.76 42.34 26.51
C VAL A 260 -5.30 42.77 26.27
N GLY A 261 -4.86 42.80 25.04
CA GLY A 261 -3.49 43.12 24.61
C GLY A 261 -2.51 41.93 24.65
N SER A 262 -2.91 40.77 25.18
CA SER A 262 -2.09 39.55 25.05
C SER A 262 -2.15 38.97 23.66
N CYS A 263 -1.13 38.16 23.30
CA CYS A 263 -1.10 37.42 22.03
C CYS A 263 -1.73 36.02 22.21
N VAL A 264 -2.52 35.61 21.23
CA VAL A 264 -3.05 34.25 21.11
C VAL A 264 -2.76 33.69 19.74
N ASN A 265 -2.61 32.37 19.67
CA ASN A 265 -2.46 31.63 18.42
C ASN A 265 -3.71 30.80 18.15
N LEU A 266 -4.28 30.97 17.00
CA LEU A 266 -5.31 30.10 16.43
C LEU A 266 -4.62 29.08 15.53
N THR A 267 -4.91 27.78 15.68
CA THR A 267 -4.36 26.70 14.83
C THR A 267 -5.50 25.92 14.19
N CYS A 268 -5.41 25.73 12.88
CA CYS A 268 -6.38 24.98 12.08
C CYS A 268 -5.83 23.58 11.77
N SER A 269 -6.66 22.56 11.89
CA SER A 269 -6.32 21.20 11.46
C SER A 269 -7.43 20.60 10.60
N SER A 270 -7.06 19.71 9.69
CA SER A 270 -8.01 19.00 8.82
C SER A 270 -7.34 17.77 8.21
N THR A 271 -8.12 16.73 7.97
CA THR A 271 -7.70 15.53 7.24
C THR A 271 -8.16 15.62 5.80
N ALA A 272 -7.26 15.41 4.84
CA ALA A 272 -7.58 15.50 3.41
C ALA A 272 -6.62 14.66 2.57
N ASN A 273 -7.10 14.17 1.43
CA ASN A 273 -6.28 13.54 0.41
C ASN A 273 -6.70 14.01 -1.00
N PRO A 274 -5.86 14.70 -1.76
CA PRO A 274 -4.50 15.16 -1.40
C PRO A 274 -4.49 16.08 -0.17
N PRO A 275 -3.32 16.27 0.46
CA PRO A 275 -3.17 17.13 1.62
C PRO A 275 -3.72 18.54 1.41
N VAL A 276 -4.09 19.21 2.49
CA VAL A 276 -4.57 20.61 2.45
C VAL A 276 -3.51 21.51 1.82
N THR A 277 -3.90 22.23 0.79
CA THR A 277 -3.04 23.20 0.09
C THR A 277 -3.07 24.59 0.70
N ASN A 278 -4.19 24.96 1.31
CA ASN A 278 -4.35 26.27 1.92
C ASN A 278 -5.33 26.23 3.10
N PHE A 279 -4.97 26.95 4.18
CA PHE A 279 -5.86 27.30 5.29
C PHE A 279 -6.15 28.79 5.24
N THR A 280 -7.40 29.15 5.49
CA THR A 280 -7.85 30.55 5.51
C THR A 280 -8.64 30.81 6.78
N TRP A 281 -8.28 31.88 7.49
CA TRP A 281 -8.93 32.30 8.73
C TRP A 281 -9.95 33.41 8.48
N PHE A 282 -11.08 33.29 9.14
CA PHE A 282 -12.17 34.27 9.08
C PHE A 282 -12.58 34.71 10.48
N GLN A 283 -12.84 35.99 10.61
CA GLN A 283 -13.49 36.59 11.77
C GLN A 283 -14.95 36.87 11.45
N ILE A 284 -15.85 36.59 12.41
CA ILE A 284 -17.27 36.84 12.34
C ILE A 284 -17.58 38.08 13.20
N SER A 285 -18.24 39.08 12.59
CA SER A 285 -18.76 40.28 13.27
C SER A 285 -20.20 40.51 12.81
N GLY A 286 -21.17 40.14 13.64
CA GLY A 286 -22.56 40.06 13.25
C GLY A 286 -22.76 39.11 12.07
N ASP A 287 -23.41 39.58 11.00
CA ASP A 287 -23.62 38.76 9.79
C ASP A 287 -22.43 38.78 8.80
N LYS A 288 -21.40 39.57 9.10
CA LYS A 288 -20.25 39.74 8.21
C LYS A 288 -19.12 38.76 8.55
N ARG A 289 -18.64 38.06 7.50
CA ARG A 289 -17.45 37.26 7.54
C ARG A 289 -16.31 37.98 6.83
N THR A 290 -15.19 38.17 7.52
CA THR A 290 -14.03 38.86 6.97
C THR A 290 -12.82 37.93 7.04
N GLN A 291 -12.12 37.73 5.93
CA GLN A 291 -10.83 37.00 5.91
C GLN A 291 -9.79 37.82 6.66
N VAL A 292 -9.11 37.20 7.65
CA VAL A 292 -8.12 37.88 8.49
C VAL A 292 -6.72 37.36 8.32
N ALA A 293 -6.57 36.08 7.90
CA ALA A 293 -5.25 35.48 7.67
C ALA A 293 -5.32 34.29 6.72
N SER A 294 -4.15 33.84 6.26
CA SER A 294 -3.93 32.60 5.53
C SER A 294 -2.77 31.85 6.20
N GLY A 295 -2.85 30.51 6.20
CA GLY A 295 -1.85 29.63 6.79
C GLY A 295 -2.41 28.77 7.92
N LEU A 296 -1.62 27.78 8.33
CA LEU A 296 -1.96 26.81 9.38
C LEU A 296 -2.33 27.47 10.71
N SER A 297 -1.63 28.55 11.05
CA SER A 297 -1.83 29.30 12.30
C SER A 297 -2.02 30.78 12.04
N TYR A 298 -2.75 31.44 12.94
CA TYR A 298 -2.98 32.88 12.95
C TYR A 298 -2.75 33.44 14.36
N SER A 299 -1.74 34.30 14.48
CA SER A 299 -1.44 35.01 15.73
C SER A 299 -2.08 36.38 15.74
N LEU A 300 -2.77 36.71 16.81
CA LEU A 300 -3.43 38.01 16.96
C LEU A 300 -3.33 38.56 18.39
N ASN A 301 -3.38 39.89 18.51
CA ASN A 301 -3.54 40.59 19.78
C ASN A 301 -5.02 40.63 20.18
N VAL A 302 -5.30 40.25 21.43
CA VAL A 302 -6.65 40.21 21.98
C VAL A 302 -7.20 41.61 22.13
N THR A 303 -8.35 41.93 21.47
CA THR A 303 -9.08 43.17 21.60
C THR A 303 -10.16 43.09 22.68
N VAL A 304 -10.69 44.23 23.11
CA VAL A 304 -11.72 44.31 24.16
C VAL A 304 -13.03 43.58 23.82
N ASP A 305 -13.31 43.39 22.52
CA ASP A 305 -14.50 42.71 22.02
C ASP A 305 -14.31 41.21 21.84
N GLY A 306 -13.07 40.70 22.08
CA GLY A 306 -12.70 39.31 21.78
C GLY A 306 -12.82 39.01 20.30
N GLY A 307 -13.55 37.95 19.95
CA GLY A 307 -13.83 37.63 18.56
C GLY A 307 -14.29 36.19 18.40
N LEU A 308 -15.07 35.99 17.35
CA LEU A 308 -15.52 34.69 16.91
C LEU A 308 -14.77 34.34 15.61
N TYR A 309 -14.07 33.23 15.58
CA TYR A 309 -13.20 32.85 14.48
C TYR A 309 -13.54 31.45 13.97
N PHE A 310 -13.28 31.18 12.72
CA PHE A 310 -13.24 29.84 12.14
C PHE A 310 -12.18 29.77 11.06
N CYS A 311 -11.74 28.57 10.72
CA CYS A 311 -10.88 28.34 9.58
C CYS A 311 -11.56 27.50 8.49
N GLU A 312 -11.11 27.68 7.27
CA GLU A 312 -11.45 26.89 6.11
C GLU A 312 -10.19 26.24 5.55
N ALA A 313 -10.19 24.90 5.44
CA ALA A 313 -9.13 24.13 4.80
C ALA A 313 -9.54 23.82 3.35
N ARG A 314 -8.61 23.87 2.40
CA ARG A 314 -8.88 23.65 0.98
C ARG A 314 -7.83 22.72 0.35
N ASN A 315 -8.31 21.80 -0.50
CA ASN A 315 -7.48 21.04 -1.44
C ASN A 315 -8.12 21.09 -2.85
N SER A 316 -7.59 20.28 -3.80
CA SER A 316 -8.11 20.18 -5.18
C SER A 316 -9.54 19.61 -5.27
N HIS A 317 -10.01 18.88 -4.23
CA HIS A 317 -11.32 18.23 -4.21
C HIS A 317 -12.39 19.04 -3.48
N GLY A 318 -12.03 20.15 -2.84
CA GLY A 318 -13.01 21.03 -2.18
C GLY A 318 -12.49 21.73 -0.94
N CYS A 319 -13.39 22.11 -0.06
CA CYS A 319 -13.08 22.78 1.20
C CYS A 319 -13.87 22.20 2.36
N GLY A 320 -13.27 22.30 3.57
CA GLY A 320 -13.86 21.96 4.86
C GLY A 320 -13.80 23.16 5.78
N LYS A 321 -14.89 23.43 6.51
CA LYS A 321 -15.00 24.55 7.47
C LYS A 321 -14.95 24.00 8.89
N SER A 322 -14.21 24.66 9.79
CA SER A 322 -14.21 24.34 11.22
C SER A 322 -15.50 24.82 11.91
N LYS A 323 -15.75 24.32 13.10
CA LYS A 323 -16.65 24.97 14.03
C LYS A 323 -16.08 26.34 14.40
N GLU A 324 -16.96 27.24 14.80
CA GLU A 324 -16.58 28.56 15.27
C GLU A 324 -16.00 28.47 16.67
N VAL A 325 -14.91 29.20 16.93
CA VAL A 325 -14.25 29.29 18.20
C VAL A 325 -14.32 30.71 18.75
N GLN A 326 -14.78 30.83 20.00
CA GLN A 326 -14.91 32.12 20.67
C GLN A 326 -13.63 32.41 21.46
N LEU A 327 -13.04 33.58 21.22
CA LEU A 327 -11.94 34.08 22.03
C LEU A 327 -12.49 34.63 23.36
N ALA A 328 -12.27 33.91 24.44
CA ALA A 328 -12.70 34.29 25.79
C ALA A 328 -11.76 35.32 26.39
N ILE A 329 -12.30 36.44 26.83
CA ILE A 329 -11.54 37.51 27.53
C ILE A 329 -11.70 37.35 29.01
N LYS A 330 -10.60 37.53 29.74
CA LYS A 330 -10.57 37.59 31.18
C LYS A 330 -11.20 38.92 31.63
N GLU A 331 -12.32 38.87 32.34
CA GLU A 331 -12.89 40.04 32.92
C GLU A 331 -11.89 40.74 33.84
N PRO A 332 -11.73 42.08 33.72
CA PRO A 332 -10.94 42.80 34.68
C PRO A 332 -11.55 42.56 36.05
N LYS A 333 -10.76 42.06 37.01
CA LYS A 333 -11.17 42.02 38.42
C LYS A 333 -11.41 43.45 38.82
N THR A 334 -12.66 43.94 38.69
CA THR A 334 -13.11 45.12 39.40
C THR A 334 -12.99 44.75 40.89
N SER A 335 -11.83 45.02 41.50
CA SER A 335 -11.74 45.13 42.92
C SER A 335 -12.72 46.26 43.29
N MET A 336 -13.90 45.86 43.76
CA MET A 336 -14.81 46.83 44.39
C MET A 336 -14.05 47.50 45.52
N VAL A 337 -13.52 48.69 45.20
CA VAL A 337 -13.22 49.68 46.24
C VAL A 337 -14.55 50.24 46.72
N VAL A 338 -15.43 49.38 47.20
CA VAL A 338 -16.67 49.75 47.92
C VAL A 338 -16.36 49.77 49.42
N GLY A 339 -15.19 50.28 49.79
CA GLY A 339 -14.78 50.28 51.20
C GLY A 339 -14.37 51.65 51.78
N VAL A 340 -14.21 52.67 50.93
CA VAL A 340 -13.64 53.94 51.43
C VAL A 340 -14.64 55.13 51.43
N ALA A 341 -15.72 55.04 50.63
CA ALA A 341 -16.71 56.16 50.62
C ALA A 341 -17.65 56.20 51.83
N ALA A 342 -17.88 55.08 52.54
CA ALA A 342 -18.71 55.08 53.76
C ALA A 342 -17.93 55.53 55.02
N GLY A 343 -16.60 55.34 54.99
CA GLY A 343 -15.73 55.77 56.12
C GLY A 343 -15.43 57.27 56.08
N THR A 344 -15.34 57.87 54.88
CA THR A 344 -15.06 59.31 54.79
C THR A 344 -16.27 60.21 55.07
N LEU A 345 -17.49 59.78 54.74
CA LEU A 345 -18.71 60.50 55.14
C LEU A 345 -18.94 60.47 56.64
N GLY A 346 -18.64 59.36 57.32
CA GLY A 346 -18.69 59.25 58.79
C GLY A 346 -17.60 60.09 59.46
N ALA A 347 -16.37 60.16 58.92
CA ALA A 347 -15.32 61.01 59.40
C ALA A 347 -15.58 62.48 59.21
N PHE A 348 -16.19 62.93 58.08
CA PHE A 348 -16.58 64.29 57.87
C PHE A 348 -17.71 64.75 58.79
N LEU A 349 -18.68 63.92 59.13
CA LEU A 349 -19.71 64.24 60.15
C LEU A 349 -19.15 64.32 61.59
N PHE A 350 -18.18 63.50 61.94
CA PHE A 350 -17.49 63.56 63.25
C PHE A 350 -16.59 64.77 63.31
N ILE A 351 -15.86 65.13 62.27
CA ILE A 351 -15.01 66.35 62.27
C ILE A 351 -15.85 67.61 62.23
N SER A 352 -17.02 67.65 61.59
CA SER A 352 -17.93 68.79 61.58
C SER A 352 -18.56 68.99 63.00
N LEU A 353 -18.85 67.93 63.76
CA LEU A 353 -19.32 68.03 65.12
C LEU A 353 -18.24 68.52 66.10
N ILE A 354 -16.96 68.14 65.85
CA ILE A 354 -15.82 68.63 66.63
C ILE A 354 -15.47 70.07 66.28
N SER A 355 -15.68 70.50 65.01
CA SER A 355 -15.42 71.85 64.56
C SER A 355 -16.44 72.88 65.12
N VAL A 356 -17.70 72.47 65.31
CA VAL A 356 -18.74 73.33 65.91
C VAL A 356 -18.44 73.49 67.41
N PHE A 357 -17.77 72.56 68.08
CA PHE A 357 -17.37 72.71 69.50
C PHE A 357 -16.03 73.43 69.68
N GLY A 358 -15.15 73.43 68.65
CA GLY A 358 -13.81 74.07 68.66
C GLY A 358 -13.81 75.55 68.25
N TRP A 359 -14.88 76.06 67.59
CA TRP A 359 -14.90 77.40 67.03
C TRP A 359 -15.23 78.50 68.05
N ARG A 360 -15.25 78.17 69.32
CA ARG A 360 -15.38 79.17 70.41
C ARG A 360 -14.04 79.54 71.07
N ARG A 361 -12.90 79.10 70.54
CA ARG A 361 -11.61 79.48 71.14
C ARG A 361 -10.55 79.62 70.06
N ASN A 362 -10.30 80.85 69.71
CA ASN A 362 -9.08 81.42 69.16
C ASN A 362 -9.04 81.72 67.65
N SER A 363 -9.35 82.99 67.39
CA SER A 363 -8.88 83.78 66.29
C SER A 363 -7.37 83.95 66.29
N ARG A 364 -6.74 83.87 65.18
CA ARG A 364 -5.64 84.77 64.67
C ARG A 364 -4.55 84.06 63.88
N LEU A 365 -4.38 84.69 62.66
CA LEU A 365 -3.13 84.93 61.94
C LEU A 365 -2.59 83.82 61.05
N HIS A 366 -2.44 84.07 59.87
CA HIS A 366 -1.69 84.74 58.85
C HIS A 366 -1.33 83.84 57.72
N ASP A 367 -1.64 84.33 56.50
CA ASP A 367 -0.85 84.55 55.29
C ASP A 367 0.15 83.53 54.80
N GLY A 368 0.07 83.29 53.51
CA GLY A 368 1.25 83.26 52.67
C GLY A 368 1.25 82.26 51.51
N LEU A 369 0.89 82.77 50.35
CA LEU A 369 1.58 82.59 49.00
C LEU A 369 1.96 81.22 48.51
N GLU A 370 1.55 80.95 47.37
CA GLU A 370 2.03 81.05 45.95
C GLU A 370 2.36 79.70 45.27
N ARG A 371 1.69 79.48 44.10
CA ARG A 371 2.20 79.12 42.73
C ARG A 371 3.13 77.93 42.59
N THR A 372 2.99 77.09 41.68
CA THR A 372 2.89 77.04 40.22
C THR A 372 3.11 75.61 39.71
N ASP A 373 2.50 75.36 38.59
CA ASP A 373 2.88 74.67 37.39
C ASP A 373 2.70 73.12 37.24
N ASN A 374 1.82 72.90 36.25
CA ASN A 374 1.67 71.72 35.44
C ASN A 374 2.92 71.52 34.55
N PRO A 375 3.37 70.33 34.20
CA PRO A 375 3.06 69.95 32.83
C PRO A 375 2.68 68.48 32.60
N GLN A 376 1.85 68.33 31.56
CA GLN A 376 1.54 67.17 30.75
C GLN A 376 2.66 66.18 30.51
N GLY A 377 2.35 64.91 30.61
CA GLY A 377 3.08 63.79 30.02
C GLY A 377 2.15 62.75 29.49
N GLN A 378 1.89 62.82 28.22
CA GLN A 378 1.26 61.79 27.44
C GLN A 378 2.12 60.53 27.44
N ASN A 379 1.55 59.42 27.87
CA ASN A 379 2.11 58.09 27.56
C ASN A 379 1.04 57.33 26.76
N SER A 380 1.24 57.27 25.47
CA SER A 380 0.59 56.32 24.56
C SER A 380 0.98 54.90 24.92
N PRO A 381 0.09 53.92 24.92
CA PRO A 381 0.45 52.54 25.08
C PRO A 381 1.11 52.04 23.79
N VAL A 382 2.35 51.59 23.90
CA VAL A 382 3.08 50.83 22.86
C VAL A 382 2.35 49.54 22.67
N GLY A 383 1.65 49.38 21.52
CA GLY A 383 1.06 48.10 21.09
C GLY A 383 2.17 47.11 20.78
N THR A 384 2.26 46.04 21.56
CA THR A 384 3.11 44.90 21.23
C THR A 384 2.54 44.19 20.02
N VAL A 385 3.24 44.27 18.90
CA VAL A 385 2.90 43.54 17.67
C VAL A 385 3.28 42.08 17.85
N CYS A 386 2.36 41.15 17.64
CA CYS A 386 2.67 39.73 17.58
C CYS A 386 3.53 39.47 16.33
N ALA A 387 4.83 39.32 16.54
CA ALA A 387 5.75 38.97 15.46
C ALA A 387 5.68 37.45 15.21
N ASN A 388 5.39 37.08 13.95
CA ASN A 388 5.63 35.71 13.47
C ASN A 388 7.15 35.53 13.37
N GLN A 389 7.78 34.97 14.41
CA GLN A 389 9.16 34.52 14.29
C GLN A 389 9.19 33.14 13.62
N ALA A 390 9.54 33.15 12.35
CA ALA A 390 10.20 32.00 11.71
C ALA A 390 11.61 31.95 12.29
N THR A 391 11.85 31.03 13.20
CA THR A 391 13.19 30.78 13.74
C THR A 391 14.01 29.99 12.73
N ALA A 392 14.93 30.66 12.05
CA ALA A 392 16.18 30.06 11.61
C ALA A 392 17.08 29.93 12.84
N GLY A 393 17.69 28.74 12.99
CA GLY A 393 18.42 28.39 14.19
C GLY A 393 19.73 29.12 14.37
N GLU A 394 20.10 29.32 15.60
CA GLU A 394 21.46 29.40 16.10
C GLU A 394 21.49 28.75 17.49
N GLU A 395 22.47 27.86 17.62
CA GLU A 395 22.77 26.98 18.74
C GLU A 395 23.45 27.75 19.89
N PRO A 396 23.25 27.41 21.15
CA PRO A 396 24.34 27.46 22.13
C PRO A 396 24.58 26.10 22.79
N GLU A 397 25.89 25.83 22.99
CA GLU A 397 26.53 24.66 23.56
C GLU A 397 26.07 24.27 24.98
N GLU A 398 26.01 22.97 25.14
CA GLU A 398 26.04 21.91 26.14
C GLU A 398 25.99 22.19 27.66
N PRO A 399 25.56 21.17 28.48
CA PRO A 399 26.38 19.99 28.72
C PRO A 399 25.62 18.63 28.72
N ALA A 400 26.40 17.56 28.47
CA ALA A 400 26.11 16.18 28.29
C ALA A 400 25.33 15.48 29.40
N GLU A 401 24.36 14.62 28.98
CA GLU A 401 23.95 13.43 29.72
C GLU A 401 23.61 12.28 28.72
N ASP A 402 24.06 11.10 29.11
CA ASP A 402 24.05 9.83 28.36
C ASP A 402 22.70 9.44 27.76
N GLN A 403 22.68 9.10 26.45
CA GLN A 403 21.58 8.38 25.80
C GLN A 403 22.08 7.13 25.08
N PRO A 404 21.27 6.05 25.02
CA PRO A 404 21.66 4.77 24.43
C PRO A 404 21.74 4.83 22.90
N GLU A 405 22.73 4.13 22.37
CA GLU A 405 23.11 4.06 20.95
C GLU A 405 21.99 3.48 20.09
N GLU A 406 21.53 4.27 19.11
CA GLU A 406 20.65 3.84 18.03
C GLU A 406 21.52 3.27 16.88
N ILE A 407 21.26 2.00 16.52
CA ILE A 407 22.00 1.30 15.48
C ILE A 407 21.60 1.86 14.11
N GLN A 408 22.48 2.62 13.46
CA GLN A 408 22.34 3.03 12.06
C GLN A 408 22.67 1.86 11.14
N TYR A 409 21.69 1.44 10.32
CA TYR A 409 21.92 0.57 9.17
C TYR A 409 22.60 1.38 8.06
N GLY A 410 23.87 1.07 7.81
CA GLY A 410 24.61 1.63 6.69
C GLY A 410 24.14 0.98 5.37
N ASP A 411 23.92 1.82 4.37
CA ASP A 411 23.70 1.42 2.98
C ASP A 411 24.90 0.63 2.45
N ILE A 412 24.66 -0.63 2.05
CA ILE A 412 25.65 -1.49 1.43
C ILE A 412 25.63 -1.22 -0.09
N ASP A 413 26.68 -0.58 -0.57
CA ASP A 413 26.92 -0.34 -2.00
C ASP A 413 27.41 -1.63 -2.70
N PHE A 414 26.52 -2.30 -3.44
CA PHE A 414 26.80 -3.52 -4.20
C PHE A 414 27.60 -3.30 -5.51
N SER A 415 27.94 -2.07 -5.88
CA SER A 415 28.62 -1.75 -7.15
C SER A 415 30.10 -2.16 -7.20
N LYS A 416 30.67 -2.67 -6.11
CA LYS A 416 32.13 -3.01 -5.98
C LYS A 416 32.45 -4.50 -5.95
N LEU A 417 31.50 -5.40 -6.21
CA LEU A 417 31.79 -6.82 -6.32
C LEU A 417 32.15 -7.19 -7.77
N ARG A 418 33.43 -7.25 -8.06
CA ARG A 418 33.99 -7.85 -9.29
C ARG A 418 33.94 -9.37 -9.17
N PRO A 419 33.55 -10.10 -10.24
CA PRO A 419 33.69 -11.57 -10.28
C PRO A 419 35.15 -11.96 -10.35
N LYS A 420 35.57 -12.89 -9.51
CA LYS A 420 36.89 -13.48 -9.53
C LYS A 420 36.85 -14.71 -10.43
N GLU A 421 37.68 -14.73 -11.45
CA GLU A 421 37.86 -15.81 -12.41
C GLU A 421 38.35 -17.12 -11.71
N THR A 422 37.79 -18.23 -12.16
CA THR A 422 38.13 -19.59 -11.76
C THR A 422 39.33 -20.13 -12.56
N PRO A 423 40.28 -20.83 -11.97
CA PRO A 423 41.11 -21.79 -12.69
C PRO A 423 40.59 -23.21 -12.54
N ALA A 424 40.78 -23.99 -13.62
CA ALA A 424 40.28 -25.34 -13.84
C ALA A 424 40.97 -26.43 -13.00
N ALA A 425 40.17 -27.48 -12.75
CA ALA A 425 40.45 -28.92 -12.63
C ALA A 425 41.36 -29.45 -11.50
N ALA A 426 40.71 -30.23 -10.63
CA ALA A 426 41.18 -31.60 -10.30
C ALA A 426 40.03 -32.37 -9.59
N GLN A 427 39.91 -33.64 -10.00
CA GLN A 427 39.01 -34.66 -9.45
C GLN A 427 39.45 -35.04 -8.02
N ASP A 428 38.58 -35.29 -7.08
CA ASP A 428 38.29 -36.59 -6.48
C ASP A 428 37.57 -36.48 -5.12
N SER A 429 36.76 -37.52 -4.86
CA SER A 429 36.33 -38.10 -3.57
C SER A 429 35.28 -37.43 -2.73
N VAL A 430 34.17 -38.12 -2.70
CA VAL A 430 33.11 -38.31 -1.69
C VAL A 430 33.61 -38.12 -0.24
N GLN A 431 32.95 -37.19 0.46
CA GLN A 431 32.59 -37.38 1.89
C GLN A 431 31.54 -36.33 2.30
N GLY A 432 30.48 -36.80 2.97
CA GLY A 432 29.37 -36.00 3.45
C GLY A 432 29.82 -34.93 4.45
N GLN A 433 29.23 -33.77 4.34
CA GLN A 433 29.29 -32.72 5.35
C GLN A 433 27.92 -32.53 5.99
N GLU A 434 27.89 -32.86 7.27
CA GLU A 434 26.82 -32.47 8.20
C GLU A 434 26.77 -30.96 8.31
N SER A 435 25.56 -30.42 8.26
CA SER A 435 25.27 -28.99 8.47
C SER A 435 25.39 -28.65 9.96
N GLU A 436 26.27 -27.72 10.29
CA GLU A 436 26.45 -27.13 11.60
C GLU A 436 25.28 -26.16 11.89
N TYR A 437 24.61 -26.39 13.02
CA TYR A 437 23.56 -25.52 13.52
C TYR A 437 24.15 -24.58 14.59
N ALA A 438 23.88 -23.28 14.47
CA ALA A 438 24.20 -22.28 15.49
C ALA A 438 23.10 -22.22 16.54
N GLU A 439 23.48 -22.48 17.80
CA GLU A 439 22.62 -22.39 18.99
C GLU A 439 22.64 -20.97 19.54
N VAL A 440 21.46 -20.33 19.63
CA VAL A 440 21.31 -19.01 20.25
C VAL A 440 20.99 -19.16 21.72
N ASN A 441 21.95 -18.82 22.58
CA ASN A 441 21.79 -18.80 24.04
C ASN A 441 21.16 -17.50 24.50
N VAL A 442 19.92 -17.56 25.00
CA VAL A 442 19.25 -16.43 25.68
C VAL A 442 19.38 -16.62 27.20
N THR A 443 20.28 -15.88 27.83
CA THR A 443 20.33 -15.79 29.29
C THR A 443 19.40 -14.70 29.79
N GLY A 444 18.27 -15.08 30.34
CA GLY A 444 17.35 -14.22 31.08
C GLY A 444 16.91 -14.89 32.39
N ARG A 445 17.15 -14.24 33.49
CA ARG A 445 17.06 -14.65 34.88
C ARG A 445 15.61 -14.88 35.35
N GLY A 446 15.38 -16.05 35.94
CA GLY A 446 14.55 -16.48 37.08
C GLY A 446 13.12 -15.99 37.23
N ASP A 447 12.15 -16.86 37.19
CA ASP A 447 11.53 -17.50 38.35
C ASP A 447 10.43 -18.50 37.88
N LYS A 448 10.37 -19.58 38.70
CA LYS A 448 9.51 -20.75 38.67
C LYS A 448 8.07 -20.57 38.19
N VAL A 449 7.50 -21.52 37.41
CA VAL A 449 6.56 -22.55 37.86
C VAL A 449 5.95 -23.29 36.65
N GLN A 450 6.08 -24.64 36.67
CA GLN A 450 5.23 -25.74 36.16
C GLN A 450 4.76 -25.84 34.69
N HIS A 451 5.22 -26.94 34.10
CA HIS A 451 4.56 -27.91 33.16
C HIS A 451 3.46 -27.40 32.22
N LEU A 452 3.82 -27.44 30.94
CA LEU A 452 3.01 -28.15 29.94
C LEU A 452 3.85 -28.40 28.69
N ASN A 453 3.93 -29.65 28.31
CA ASN A 453 4.59 -30.19 27.12
C ASN A 453 3.94 -29.66 25.83
N ASN A 454 4.79 -29.50 24.83
CA ASN A 454 4.59 -29.35 23.39
C ASN A 454 4.81 -27.93 22.87
N LEU A 455 6.04 -27.73 22.42
CA LEU A 455 6.37 -26.74 21.39
C LEU A 455 7.40 -27.41 20.44
N ASP A 456 6.86 -27.96 19.37
CA ASP A 456 7.64 -28.30 18.19
C ASP A 456 8.01 -27.01 17.44
N GLY A 457 9.27 -26.78 17.32
CA GLY A 457 10.02 -26.31 16.18
C GLY A 457 9.65 -25.00 15.50
N LEU A 458 10.24 -23.88 15.93
CA LEU A 458 10.48 -22.71 15.08
C LEU A 458 11.88 -22.84 14.45
N TYR A 459 11.94 -23.19 13.18
CA TYR A 459 13.18 -23.11 12.38
C TYR A 459 13.05 -21.94 11.39
N ALA A 460 13.95 -20.97 11.51
CA ALA A 460 14.19 -19.97 10.49
C ALA A 460 15.32 -20.45 9.58
N GLN A 461 15.04 -20.61 8.29
CA GLN A 461 16.08 -20.82 7.27
C GLN A 461 16.61 -19.47 6.81
N VAL A 462 17.91 -19.30 6.91
CA VAL A 462 18.66 -18.24 6.22
C VAL A 462 19.40 -18.91 5.06
N ASN A 463 19.06 -18.53 3.84
CA ASN A 463 19.84 -18.80 2.64
C ASN A 463 20.78 -17.63 2.38
#